data_da7c1567985ca2036d7a4098be35f769
#
_entry.id   da7c1567985ca2036d7a4098be35f769
#
_cell.length_a   1.000
_cell.length_b   1.000
_cell.length_c   1.000
_cell.angle_alpha   90.00
_cell.angle_beta   90.00
_cell.angle_gamma   90.00
#
_symmetry.space_group_name_H-M   'P 1'
#
loop_
_entity.id
_entity.type
_entity.pdbx_description
1 polymer ?
#
loop_
_entity_poly.entity_id
_entity_poly.type
_entity_poly.pdbx_seq_one_letter_code
_entity_poly.pdbx_strand_id
1 'polypeptide(L)'
;MKKLSLLAAVGWLLLAQPAIADDGPQYDPRGTKGCMKCHDVDAQKPIMAIQHTVHAVIADKDSPFAKDNRGCESCHGPSAGHGANLQDDEVRPAPAINFNTSLGLSPVKDREEACLNCHQKQGHVAQWQGSAHEQADVSCTSCHELHTQNDPMLDKKLQAEKCYSCHTNERIDSNRASHHPMKEGLVTCSDCHQVHGSNGPSLLTGFTVNETCYSCHAEKRGPFLWEHEPVTENCLNCHLAHGSNNMRLLKVRSPYLCQSCHMQKGGHDSALNLPGDSKFDQKGCVNCHSSVHGSNHPSGIKRHR
;
A
#
# COMPACT_ATOMS: atom_id res chain seq x y z
N MET A 1 95.78 -1.60 0.63
CA MET A 1 94.79 -2.61 0.93
C MET A 1 93.44 -2.05 0.48
N LYS A 2 92.98 -2.47 -0.73
CA LYS A 2 91.73 -2.01 -1.33
C LYS A 2 90.64 -3.11 -1.08
N LYS A 3 89.55 -2.75 -0.37
CA LYS A 3 88.40 -3.63 -0.17
C LYS A 3 87.44 -3.47 -1.35
N LEU A 4 87.24 -4.55 -2.06
CA LEU A 4 86.28 -4.65 -3.13
C LEU A 4 84.89 -5.06 -2.52
N SER A 5 83.94 -4.18 -2.65
CA SER A 5 82.53 -4.48 -2.26
C SER A 5 81.77 -5.01 -3.45
N LEU A 6 81.34 -6.26 -3.38
CA LEU A 6 80.38 -6.88 -4.32
C LEU A 6 78.98 -6.43 -3.99
N LEU A 7 78.29 -5.72 -4.90
CA LEU A 7 76.88 -5.44 -4.87
C LEU A 7 76.12 -6.57 -5.62
N ALA A 8 75.43 -7.38 -4.87
CA ALA A 8 74.53 -8.37 -5.43
C ALA A 8 73.20 -7.69 -5.81
N ALA A 9 72.92 -7.59 -7.10
CA ALA A 9 71.60 -7.13 -7.60
C ALA A 9 70.59 -8.30 -7.54
N VAL A 10 69.65 -8.22 -6.61
CA VAL A 10 68.50 -9.14 -6.56
C VAL A 10 67.44 -8.61 -7.51
N GLY A 11 67.33 -9.25 -8.69
CA GLY A 11 66.28 -8.97 -9.65
C GLY A 11 64.93 -9.52 -9.14
N TRP A 12 64.00 -8.64 -8.86
CA TRP A 12 62.60 -9.02 -8.62
C TRP A 12 61.90 -9.34 -9.95
N LEU A 13 61.68 -10.62 -10.22
CA LEU A 13 60.74 -11.04 -11.28
C LEU A 13 59.33 -10.77 -10.80
N LEU A 14 58.75 -9.68 -11.28
CA LEU A 14 57.28 -9.46 -11.16
C LEU A 14 56.57 -10.46 -12.07
N LEU A 15 56.11 -11.57 -11.51
CA LEU A 15 55.12 -12.43 -12.14
C LEU A 15 53.81 -11.62 -12.24
N ALA A 16 53.53 -11.09 -13.42
CA ALA A 16 52.23 -10.54 -13.75
C ALA A 16 51.22 -11.71 -13.68
N GLN A 17 50.44 -11.80 -12.61
CA GLN A 17 49.29 -12.68 -12.56
C GLN A 17 48.29 -12.13 -13.58
N PRO A 18 47.72 -12.97 -14.46
CA PRO A 18 46.60 -12.55 -15.30
C PRO A 18 45.49 -12.12 -14.35
N ALA A 19 45.04 -10.86 -14.45
CA ALA A 19 43.80 -10.42 -13.84
C ALA A 19 42.67 -11.29 -14.43
N ILE A 20 42.12 -12.19 -13.62
CA ILE A 20 40.87 -12.82 -13.94
C ILE A 20 39.88 -11.66 -13.94
N ALA A 21 39.44 -11.26 -15.13
CA ALA A 21 38.32 -10.34 -15.24
C ALA A 21 37.15 -11.05 -14.55
N ASP A 22 36.72 -10.52 -13.42
CA ASP A 22 35.45 -10.89 -12.83
C ASP A 22 34.40 -10.32 -13.80
N ASP A 23 34.00 -11.16 -14.75
CA ASP A 23 32.88 -10.88 -15.63
C ASP A 23 31.61 -10.94 -14.78
N GLY A 24 31.35 -9.87 -14.04
CA GLY A 24 30.15 -9.72 -13.22
C GLY A 24 28.88 -10.20 -13.93
N PRO A 25 27.74 -10.23 -13.27
CA PRO A 25 26.51 -10.79 -13.82
C PRO A 25 26.18 -10.17 -15.18
N GLN A 26 26.06 -11.02 -16.21
CA GLN A 26 25.96 -10.62 -17.63
C GLN A 26 24.51 -10.67 -18.10
N TYR A 27 24.11 -9.70 -18.90
CA TYR A 27 22.83 -9.72 -19.62
C TYR A 27 22.85 -10.76 -20.75
N ASP A 28 21.71 -11.41 -21.00
CA ASP A 28 21.58 -12.34 -22.11
C ASP A 28 21.70 -11.57 -23.46
N PRO A 29 22.68 -11.88 -24.30
CA PRO A 29 22.87 -11.16 -25.55
C PRO A 29 21.67 -11.31 -26.52
N ARG A 30 20.82 -12.32 -26.30
CA ARG A 30 19.59 -12.55 -27.08
C ARG A 30 18.43 -11.65 -26.55
N GLY A 31 18.58 -11.03 -25.39
CA GLY A 31 17.55 -10.24 -24.73
C GLY A 31 16.28 -11.03 -24.46
N THR A 32 15.13 -10.36 -24.50
CA THR A 32 13.81 -10.97 -24.30
C THR A 32 13.58 -12.24 -25.14
N LYS A 33 14.10 -12.33 -26.37
CA LYS A 33 13.97 -13.50 -27.21
C LYS A 33 14.65 -14.74 -26.62
N GLY A 34 15.72 -14.56 -25.83
CA GLY A 34 16.37 -15.65 -25.11
C GLY A 34 15.44 -16.26 -24.07
N CYS A 35 14.76 -15.44 -23.31
CA CYS A 35 13.82 -15.85 -22.27
C CYS A 35 12.60 -16.58 -22.86
N MET A 36 12.07 -16.06 -23.98
CA MET A 36 10.87 -16.58 -24.65
C MET A 36 11.03 -17.98 -25.25
N LYS A 37 12.24 -18.54 -25.32
CA LYS A 37 12.44 -19.92 -25.75
C LYS A 37 11.87 -20.96 -24.82
N CYS A 38 11.78 -20.62 -23.51
CA CYS A 38 11.28 -21.50 -22.46
C CYS A 38 10.06 -20.91 -21.77
N HIS A 39 9.95 -19.59 -21.76
CA HIS A 39 8.86 -18.84 -21.17
C HIS A 39 7.93 -18.33 -22.28
N ASP A 40 7.19 -19.23 -22.87
CA ASP A 40 6.25 -18.97 -23.96
C ASP A 40 4.79 -18.94 -23.48
N VAL A 41 3.86 -18.95 -24.43
CA VAL A 41 2.42 -18.89 -24.17
C VAL A 41 1.88 -20.14 -23.46
N ASP A 42 2.60 -21.27 -23.55
CA ASP A 42 2.20 -22.55 -22.94
C ASP A 42 2.78 -22.72 -21.54
N ALA A 43 3.53 -21.72 -21.03
CA ALA A 43 4.06 -21.75 -19.66
C ALA A 43 2.91 -21.82 -18.64
N GLN A 44 3.12 -22.57 -17.56
CA GLN A 44 2.14 -22.75 -16.48
C GLN A 44 1.66 -21.41 -15.85
N LYS A 45 2.45 -20.37 -15.95
CA LYS A 45 2.10 -19.01 -15.51
C LYS A 45 2.02 -18.10 -16.74
N PRO A 46 1.01 -17.21 -16.83
CA PRO A 46 0.79 -16.35 -17.98
C PRO A 46 1.79 -15.19 -18.05
N ILE A 47 3.09 -15.48 -17.97
CA ILE A 47 4.14 -14.44 -17.94
C ILE A 47 4.12 -13.55 -19.18
N MET A 48 3.65 -14.07 -20.31
CA MET A 48 3.50 -13.31 -21.54
C MET A 48 2.41 -12.24 -21.48
N ALA A 49 1.54 -12.27 -20.45
CA ALA A 49 0.56 -11.23 -20.23
C ALA A 49 1.19 -9.84 -20.01
N ILE A 50 2.45 -9.77 -19.57
CA ILE A 50 3.18 -8.50 -19.43
C ILE A 50 3.28 -7.74 -20.75
N GLN A 51 3.28 -8.44 -21.89
CA GLN A 51 3.34 -7.80 -23.22
C GLN A 51 2.10 -6.97 -23.57
N HIS A 52 1.02 -7.17 -22.83
CA HIS A 52 -0.23 -6.40 -22.96
C HIS A 52 -0.37 -5.29 -21.90
N THR A 53 0.71 -5.02 -21.16
CA THR A 53 0.74 -3.98 -20.11
C THR A 53 1.51 -2.75 -20.57
N VAL A 54 1.40 -1.66 -19.80
CA VAL A 54 2.15 -0.42 -20.03
C VAL A 54 3.68 -0.64 -20.01
N HIS A 55 4.17 -1.65 -19.31
CA HIS A 55 5.60 -1.96 -19.22
C HIS A 55 6.19 -2.45 -20.54
N ALA A 56 5.37 -2.99 -21.44
CA ALA A 56 5.83 -3.53 -22.74
C ALA A 56 5.60 -2.59 -23.93
N VAL A 57 5.20 -1.35 -23.70
CA VAL A 57 4.98 -0.36 -24.77
C VAL A 57 6.32 0.10 -25.33
N ILE A 58 6.72 -0.46 -26.47
CA ILE A 58 8.02 -0.18 -27.13
C ILE A 58 8.15 1.30 -27.52
N ALA A 59 7.04 1.96 -27.83
CA ALA A 59 7.02 3.38 -28.21
C ALA A 59 7.27 4.32 -27.02
N ASP A 60 7.12 3.84 -25.80
CA ASP A 60 7.43 4.60 -24.59
C ASP A 60 8.90 4.40 -24.21
N LYS A 61 9.70 5.45 -24.32
CA LYS A 61 11.14 5.43 -23.99
C LYS A 61 11.43 5.02 -22.54
N ASP A 62 10.49 5.15 -21.64
CA ASP A 62 10.60 4.82 -20.22
C ASP A 62 10.15 3.37 -19.92
N SER A 63 9.55 2.70 -20.90
CA SER A 63 9.17 1.29 -20.79
C SER A 63 10.40 0.38 -20.68
N PRO A 64 10.37 -0.63 -19.79
CA PRO A 64 11.42 -1.64 -19.68
C PRO A 64 11.74 -2.33 -21.01
N PHE A 65 10.76 -2.53 -21.87
CA PHE A 65 10.92 -3.21 -23.15
C PHE A 65 11.42 -2.29 -24.29
N ALA A 66 11.43 -0.99 -24.09
CA ALA A 66 11.98 -0.03 -25.06
C ALA A 66 13.50 0.14 -24.94
N LYS A 67 14.09 -0.20 -23.77
CA LYS A 67 15.50 0.03 -23.47
C LYS A 67 16.36 -1.18 -23.80
N ASP A 68 17.37 -1.00 -24.65
CA ASP A 68 18.52 -1.89 -24.86
C ASP A 68 18.18 -3.37 -25.07
N ASN A 69 16.99 -3.70 -25.57
CA ASN A 69 16.50 -5.08 -25.75
C ASN A 69 16.49 -5.92 -24.45
N ARG A 70 16.57 -5.26 -23.27
CA ARG A 70 16.63 -5.96 -21.98
C ARG A 70 15.30 -6.57 -21.56
N GLY A 71 14.17 -5.87 -21.80
CA GLY A 71 12.83 -6.36 -21.53
C GLY A 71 12.67 -7.07 -20.19
N CYS A 72 12.65 -8.39 -20.19
CA CYS A 72 12.53 -9.21 -18.97
C CYS A 72 13.64 -8.92 -17.95
N GLU A 73 14.88 -8.73 -18.41
CA GLU A 73 16.04 -8.48 -17.53
C GLU A 73 16.05 -7.06 -16.92
N SER A 74 15.18 -6.16 -17.37
CA SER A 74 15.01 -4.87 -16.71
C SER A 74 14.45 -5.01 -15.28
N CYS A 75 13.71 -6.09 -15.03
CA CYS A 75 13.15 -6.42 -13.72
C CYS A 75 13.87 -7.61 -13.07
N HIS A 76 14.22 -8.63 -13.87
CA HIS A 76 14.88 -9.85 -13.38
C HIS A 76 16.40 -9.75 -13.28
N GLY A 77 16.99 -8.60 -13.67
CA GLY A 77 18.42 -8.39 -13.65
C GLY A 77 19.20 -9.21 -14.70
N PRO A 78 20.53 -9.04 -14.77
CA PRO A 78 21.37 -9.73 -15.73
C PRO A 78 21.38 -11.24 -15.50
N SER A 79 20.80 -12.01 -16.40
CA SER A 79 20.44 -13.41 -16.22
C SER A 79 20.93 -14.33 -17.33
N ALA A 80 22.05 -14.00 -18.00
CA ALA A 80 22.63 -14.81 -19.08
C ALA A 80 22.86 -16.27 -18.65
N GLY A 81 23.31 -16.51 -17.41
CA GLY A 81 23.49 -17.85 -16.86
C GLY A 81 22.19 -18.63 -16.75
N HIS A 82 21.08 -17.97 -16.38
CA HIS A 82 19.75 -18.60 -16.38
C HIS A 82 19.31 -18.98 -17.79
N GLY A 83 19.58 -18.13 -18.78
CA GLY A 83 19.26 -18.35 -20.18
C GLY A 83 20.19 -19.31 -20.91
N ALA A 84 21.29 -19.78 -20.32
CA ALA A 84 22.29 -20.61 -20.93
C ALA A 84 21.73 -21.97 -21.37
N ASN A 85 22.35 -22.55 -22.42
CA ASN A 85 22.14 -23.94 -22.74
C ASN A 85 22.95 -24.79 -21.75
N LEU A 86 22.25 -25.54 -20.90
CA LEU A 86 22.83 -26.40 -19.89
C LEU A 86 23.03 -27.82 -20.44
N GLN A 87 23.98 -28.56 -19.89
CA GLN A 87 24.11 -29.99 -20.04
C GLN A 87 23.00 -30.72 -19.26
N ASP A 88 22.74 -31.98 -19.56
CA ASP A 88 21.63 -32.74 -19.01
C ASP A 88 21.65 -32.87 -17.46
N ASP A 89 22.84 -32.78 -16.85
CA ASP A 89 23.06 -32.90 -15.40
C ASP A 89 23.26 -31.56 -14.68
N GLU A 90 23.24 -30.45 -15.38
CA GLU A 90 23.43 -29.12 -14.81
C GLU A 90 22.12 -28.54 -14.27
N VAL A 91 22.15 -28.03 -13.04
CA VAL A 91 21.02 -27.32 -12.42
C VAL A 91 20.97 -25.90 -12.95
N ARG A 92 19.84 -25.52 -13.52
CA ARG A 92 19.63 -24.14 -14.00
C ARG A 92 19.67 -23.14 -12.85
N PRO A 93 20.58 -22.17 -12.87
CA PRO A 93 20.61 -21.13 -11.85
C PRO A 93 19.33 -20.28 -11.89
N ALA A 94 18.95 -19.67 -10.77
CA ALA A 94 17.89 -18.68 -10.75
C ALA A 94 18.27 -17.42 -11.55
N PRO A 95 17.32 -16.64 -12.06
CA PRO A 95 17.62 -15.29 -12.57
C PRO A 95 18.21 -14.42 -11.46
N ALA A 96 18.94 -13.37 -11.81
CA ALA A 96 19.64 -12.51 -10.85
C ALA A 96 18.69 -11.93 -9.81
N ILE A 97 17.48 -11.51 -10.21
CA ILE A 97 16.39 -11.12 -9.31
C ILE A 97 15.23 -12.08 -9.52
N ASN A 98 14.97 -12.89 -8.52
CA ASN A 98 13.94 -13.91 -8.56
C ASN A 98 12.74 -13.54 -7.66
N PHE A 99 11.56 -13.52 -8.27
CA PHE A 99 10.29 -13.24 -7.62
C PHE A 99 9.48 -14.53 -7.31
N ASN A 100 10.07 -15.69 -7.52
CA ASN A 100 9.38 -16.98 -7.34
C ASN A 100 9.98 -17.77 -6.18
N THR A 101 9.10 -18.27 -5.31
CA THR A 101 9.50 -19.08 -4.14
C THR A 101 10.13 -20.42 -4.52
N SER A 102 9.79 -21.01 -5.68
CA SER A 102 10.29 -22.33 -6.09
C SER A 102 11.79 -22.37 -6.38
N LEU A 103 12.38 -21.24 -6.74
CA LEU A 103 13.82 -21.11 -6.98
C LEU A 103 14.54 -20.31 -5.89
N GLY A 104 13.83 -19.99 -4.78
CA GLY A 104 14.30 -19.11 -3.73
C GLY A 104 14.11 -17.63 -4.08
N LEU A 105 13.29 -16.92 -3.31
CA LEU A 105 13.07 -15.47 -3.49
C LEU A 105 14.38 -14.69 -3.28
N SER A 106 14.64 -13.73 -4.16
CA SER A 106 15.67 -12.72 -3.88
C SER A 106 15.26 -11.85 -2.68
N PRO A 107 16.22 -11.23 -1.97
CA PRO A 107 15.94 -10.29 -0.89
C PRO A 107 14.90 -9.24 -1.29
N VAL A 108 14.07 -8.82 -0.34
CA VAL A 108 13.01 -7.82 -0.58
C VAL A 108 13.60 -6.56 -1.21
N LYS A 109 14.73 -6.09 -0.68
CA LYS A 109 15.43 -4.91 -1.18
C LYS A 109 15.74 -4.99 -2.68
N ASP A 110 16.28 -6.13 -3.15
CA ASP A 110 16.67 -6.29 -4.56
C ASP A 110 15.44 -6.31 -5.47
N ARG A 111 14.36 -6.96 -5.00
CA ARG A 111 13.07 -7.00 -5.71
C ARG A 111 12.40 -5.63 -5.79
N GLU A 112 12.52 -4.81 -4.75
CA GLU A 112 12.00 -3.44 -4.72
C GLU A 112 12.82 -2.51 -5.60
N GLU A 113 14.16 -2.62 -5.55
CA GLU A 113 15.06 -1.81 -6.35
C GLU A 113 14.78 -1.98 -7.85
N ALA A 114 14.43 -3.18 -8.30
CA ALA A 114 14.00 -3.42 -9.67
C ALA A 114 12.82 -2.53 -10.10
N CYS A 115 11.90 -2.21 -9.18
CA CYS A 115 10.76 -1.33 -9.44
C CYS A 115 11.15 0.14 -9.23
N LEU A 116 11.82 0.44 -8.11
CA LEU A 116 12.13 1.80 -7.68
C LEU A 116 13.12 2.51 -8.61
N ASN A 117 13.93 1.78 -9.36
CA ASN A 117 14.81 2.37 -10.39
C ASN A 117 14.04 3.25 -11.40
N CYS A 118 12.76 2.97 -11.62
CA CYS A 118 11.87 3.76 -12.48
C CYS A 118 10.81 4.51 -11.67
N HIS A 119 10.22 3.88 -10.64
CA HIS A 119 9.04 4.38 -9.93
C HIS A 119 9.35 5.30 -8.76
N GLN A 120 10.58 5.36 -8.25
CA GLN A 120 10.95 6.16 -7.07
C GLN A 120 10.57 7.65 -7.18
N LYS A 121 10.58 8.21 -8.39
CA LYS A 121 10.28 9.64 -8.62
C LYS A 121 8.79 9.93 -8.76
N GLN A 122 7.95 8.92 -8.75
CA GLN A 122 6.50 9.10 -8.85
C GLN A 122 5.93 9.54 -7.51
N GLY A 123 5.13 10.62 -7.50
CA GLY A 123 4.67 11.26 -6.27
C GLY A 123 3.94 10.33 -5.30
N HIS A 124 3.18 9.36 -5.82
CA HIS A 124 2.45 8.39 -5.00
C HIS A 124 3.33 7.29 -4.38
N VAL A 125 4.60 7.14 -4.82
CA VAL A 125 5.58 6.19 -4.27
C VAL A 125 6.68 6.91 -3.47
N ALA A 126 6.72 8.23 -3.52
CA ALA A 126 7.81 9.03 -2.96
C ALA A 126 8.04 8.83 -1.44
N GLN A 127 7.02 8.36 -0.71
CA GLN A 127 7.08 8.09 0.72
C GLN A 127 7.18 6.59 1.06
N TRP A 128 7.52 5.74 0.08
CA TRP A 128 7.66 4.31 0.28
C TRP A 128 8.71 3.97 1.33
N GLN A 129 9.89 4.59 1.22
CA GLN A 129 10.96 4.39 2.19
C GLN A 129 10.56 4.92 3.57
N GLY A 130 10.62 4.07 4.56
CA GLY A 130 10.17 4.34 5.92
C GLY A 130 8.67 4.16 6.14
N SER A 131 7.90 3.73 5.13
CA SER A 131 6.48 3.41 5.28
C SER A 131 6.28 2.15 6.13
N ALA A 132 5.09 2.00 6.69
CA ALA A 132 4.75 0.84 7.53
C ALA A 132 4.85 -0.49 6.75
N HIS A 133 4.52 -0.49 5.45
CA HIS A 133 4.62 -1.68 4.61
C HIS A 133 6.07 -2.03 4.27
N GLU A 134 6.88 -1.04 3.97
CA GLU A 134 8.33 -1.26 3.72
C GLU A 134 9.02 -1.81 4.97
N GLN A 135 8.75 -1.23 6.15
CA GLN A 135 9.30 -1.70 7.43
C GLN A 135 8.82 -3.11 7.81
N ALA A 136 7.71 -3.57 7.25
CA ALA A 136 7.19 -4.93 7.43
C ALA A 136 7.66 -5.91 6.33
N ASP A 137 8.66 -5.56 5.53
CA ASP A 137 9.18 -6.36 4.41
C ASP A 137 8.10 -6.73 3.36
N VAL A 138 7.07 -5.91 3.22
CA VAL A 138 6.04 -6.07 2.18
C VAL A 138 6.59 -5.49 0.88
N SER A 139 6.92 -6.35 -0.07
CA SER A 139 7.46 -5.90 -1.35
C SER A 139 6.37 -5.42 -2.31
N CYS A 140 6.74 -4.63 -3.32
CA CYS A 140 5.84 -4.16 -4.38
C CYS A 140 5.01 -5.31 -4.96
N THR A 141 5.65 -6.46 -5.22
CA THR A 141 5.00 -7.65 -5.79
C THR A 141 4.13 -8.44 -4.80
N SER A 142 4.11 -8.08 -3.53
CA SER A 142 3.15 -8.63 -2.57
C SER A 142 1.73 -8.14 -2.87
N CYS A 143 1.63 -6.96 -3.48
CA CYS A 143 0.37 -6.32 -3.83
C CYS A 143 0.15 -6.28 -5.35
N HIS A 144 1.16 -5.85 -6.11
CA HIS A 144 1.07 -5.68 -7.56
C HIS A 144 1.41 -6.95 -8.33
N GLU A 145 0.66 -7.22 -9.38
CA GLU A 145 0.83 -8.34 -10.29
C GLU A 145 1.19 -7.82 -11.68
N LEU A 146 2.44 -8.10 -12.13
CA LEU A 146 2.95 -7.58 -13.40
C LEU A 146 2.72 -8.52 -14.58
N HIS A 147 2.64 -9.83 -14.35
CA HIS A 147 2.39 -10.83 -15.36
C HIS A 147 0.88 -11.08 -15.53
N THR A 148 0.09 -10.00 -15.55
CA THR A 148 -1.35 -10.00 -15.80
C THR A 148 -1.72 -8.78 -16.63
N GLN A 149 -2.80 -8.87 -17.41
CA GLN A 149 -3.33 -7.70 -18.13
C GLN A 149 -3.93 -6.65 -17.21
N ASN A 150 -4.51 -7.09 -16.10
CA ASN A 150 -5.17 -6.23 -15.12
C ASN A 150 -4.59 -6.51 -13.74
N ASP A 151 -3.81 -5.57 -13.22
CA ASP A 151 -3.34 -5.61 -11.85
C ASP A 151 -4.53 -5.45 -10.89
N PRO A 152 -4.79 -6.42 -9.98
CA PRO A 152 -5.89 -6.34 -9.01
C PRO A 152 -5.85 -5.09 -8.14
N MET A 153 -4.66 -4.54 -7.90
CA MET A 153 -4.51 -3.30 -7.12
C MET A 153 -5.07 -2.07 -7.83
N LEU A 154 -5.17 -2.09 -9.16
CA LEU A 154 -5.71 -1.01 -9.98
C LEU A 154 -7.21 -1.21 -10.29
N ASP A 155 -7.79 -2.34 -9.94
CA ASP A 155 -9.22 -2.62 -10.07
C ASP A 155 -9.95 -2.34 -8.76
N LYS A 156 -10.87 -1.38 -8.77
CA LYS A 156 -11.63 -0.96 -7.58
C LYS A 156 -12.40 -2.09 -6.90
N LYS A 157 -12.81 -3.11 -7.65
CA LYS A 157 -13.55 -4.25 -7.09
C LYS A 157 -12.64 -5.33 -6.51
N LEU A 158 -11.41 -5.43 -7.00
CA LEU A 158 -10.46 -6.47 -6.60
C LEU A 158 -9.48 -5.99 -5.53
N GLN A 159 -9.22 -4.68 -5.45
CA GLN A 159 -8.23 -4.09 -4.54
C GLN A 159 -8.45 -4.53 -3.09
N ALA A 160 -9.69 -4.49 -2.60
CA ALA A 160 -9.99 -4.84 -1.21
C ALA A 160 -9.61 -6.28 -0.87
N GLU A 161 -9.85 -7.23 -1.78
CA GLU A 161 -9.49 -8.65 -1.56
C GLU A 161 -7.99 -8.85 -1.42
N LYS A 162 -7.19 -8.06 -2.15
CA LYS A 162 -5.73 -8.09 -2.00
C LYS A 162 -5.29 -7.61 -0.62
N CYS A 163 -5.86 -6.50 -0.13
CA CYS A 163 -5.58 -5.98 1.20
C CYS A 163 -6.02 -6.97 2.30
N TYR A 164 -7.17 -7.59 2.15
CA TYR A 164 -7.74 -8.54 3.10
C TYR A 164 -6.96 -9.85 3.25
N SER A 165 -6.05 -10.15 2.34
CA SER A 165 -5.15 -11.31 2.49
C SER A 165 -4.27 -11.22 3.75
N CYS A 166 -4.00 -10.00 4.23
CA CYS A 166 -3.25 -9.70 5.44
C CYS A 166 -4.10 -8.97 6.49
N HIS A 167 -4.96 -8.02 6.06
CA HIS A 167 -5.81 -7.20 6.93
C HIS A 167 -7.16 -7.88 7.21
N THR A 168 -7.11 -8.98 7.94
CA THR A 168 -8.29 -9.84 8.21
C THR A 168 -9.33 -9.18 9.11
N ASN A 169 -8.92 -8.32 10.05
CA ASN A 169 -9.85 -7.60 10.91
C ASN A 169 -10.67 -6.59 10.12
N GLU A 170 -10.04 -5.87 9.21
CA GLU A 170 -10.70 -4.90 8.33
C GLU A 170 -11.66 -5.61 7.37
N ARG A 171 -11.33 -6.83 6.93
CA ARG A 171 -12.25 -7.69 6.19
C ARG A 171 -13.50 -8.03 6.99
N ILE A 172 -13.33 -8.41 8.26
CA ILE A 172 -14.47 -8.72 9.15
C ILE A 172 -15.32 -7.47 9.34
N ASP A 173 -14.72 -6.33 9.61
CA ASP A 173 -15.43 -5.09 9.86
C ASP A 173 -16.18 -4.61 8.61
N SER A 174 -15.57 -4.67 7.43
CA SER A 174 -16.22 -4.26 6.17
C SER A 174 -17.40 -5.15 5.76
N ASN A 175 -17.56 -6.31 6.40
CA ASN A 175 -18.71 -7.19 6.22
C ASN A 175 -19.88 -6.93 7.18
N ARG A 176 -19.73 -5.98 8.12
CA ARG A 176 -20.79 -5.62 9.06
C ARG A 176 -21.96 -4.94 8.36
N ALA A 177 -23.10 -4.87 9.03
CA ALA A 177 -24.35 -4.36 8.45
C ALA A 177 -24.27 -2.89 7.99
N SER A 178 -23.47 -2.07 8.67
CA SER A 178 -23.20 -0.67 8.31
C SER A 178 -21.71 -0.55 7.93
N HIS A 179 -21.42 -0.26 6.68
CA HIS A 179 -20.05 -0.13 6.14
C HIS A 179 -20.03 0.83 4.96
N HIS A 180 -18.86 1.28 4.57
CA HIS A 180 -18.67 1.96 3.29
C HIS A 180 -18.82 0.96 2.13
N PRO A 181 -19.28 1.39 0.95
CA PRO A 181 -19.62 0.49 -0.16
C PRO A 181 -18.38 -0.02 -0.90
N MET A 182 -17.49 -0.72 -0.17
CA MET A 182 -16.25 -1.29 -0.73
C MET A 182 -16.54 -2.52 -1.58
N LYS A 183 -17.51 -3.36 -1.19
CA LYS A 183 -17.90 -4.55 -1.96
C LYS A 183 -18.55 -4.18 -3.29
N GLU A 184 -19.20 -3.04 -3.34
CA GLU A 184 -19.84 -2.49 -4.53
C GLU A 184 -18.82 -1.80 -5.45
N GLY A 185 -17.57 -1.68 -5.01
CA GLY A 185 -16.49 -1.01 -5.76
C GLY A 185 -16.68 0.51 -5.89
N LEU A 186 -17.48 1.12 -5.01
CA LEU A 186 -17.69 2.57 -4.98
C LEU A 186 -16.65 3.29 -4.12
N VAL A 187 -16.13 2.60 -3.11
CA VAL A 187 -15.04 3.07 -2.23
C VAL A 187 -13.99 1.98 -2.18
N THR A 188 -12.72 2.37 -2.20
CA THR A 188 -11.57 1.49 -2.10
C THR A 188 -10.75 1.80 -0.85
N CYS A 189 -9.87 0.89 -0.45
CA CYS A 189 -8.95 1.13 0.66
C CYS A 189 -8.07 2.37 0.39
N SER A 190 -7.62 2.54 -0.85
CA SER A 190 -6.76 3.65 -1.26
C SER A 190 -7.47 5.00 -1.38
N ASP A 191 -8.80 5.07 -1.30
CA ASP A 191 -9.51 6.35 -1.21
C ASP A 191 -9.27 7.04 0.15
N CYS A 192 -8.95 6.24 1.18
CA CYS A 192 -8.65 6.75 2.52
C CYS A 192 -7.18 6.56 2.92
N HIS A 193 -6.50 5.53 2.41
CA HIS A 193 -5.14 5.17 2.79
C HIS A 193 -4.15 5.34 1.64
N GLN A 194 -3.02 6.01 1.90
CA GLN A 194 -1.88 6.06 0.98
C GLN A 194 -0.90 4.94 1.35
N VAL A 195 -1.10 3.77 0.74
CA VAL A 195 -0.40 2.52 1.11
C VAL A 195 1.11 2.55 0.87
N HIS A 196 1.59 3.45 0.00
CA HIS A 196 3.02 3.65 -0.25
C HIS A 196 3.68 4.62 0.73
N GLY A 197 2.97 5.04 1.76
CA GLY A 197 3.45 5.98 2.77
C GLY A 197 2.66 7.28 2.78
N SER A 198 2.42 7.82 3.97
CA SER A 198 1.77 9.11 4.16
C SER A 198 2.27 9.77 5.44
N ASN A 199 1.99 11.06 5.57
CA ASN A 199 2.23 11.81 6.81
C ASN A 199 1.06 11.72 7.80
N GLY A 200 -0.05 11.13 7.39
CA GLY A 200 -1.22 10.92 8.23
C GLY A 200 -1.13 9.69 9.11
N PRO A 201 -1.90 9.62 10.20
CA PRO A 201 -1.95 8.45 11.06
C PRO A 201 -2.48 7.23 10.28
N SER A 202 -1.94 6.05 10.55
CA SER A 202 -2.37 4.79 9.89
C SER A 202 -2.38 4.87 8.36
N LEU A 203 -1.42 5.58 7.78
CA LEU A 203 -1.31 5.82 6.33
C LEU A 203 -2.53 6.55 5.71
N LEU A 204 -3.27 7.34 6.48
CA LEU A 204 -4.37 8.12 5.93
C LEU A 204 -3.86 9.18 4.92
N THR A 205 -4.68 9.47 3.92
CA THR A 205 -4.37 10.47 2.89
C THR A 205 -4.32 11.91 3.44
N GLY A 206 -5.12 12.21 4.47
CA GLY A 206 -5.09 13.48 5.20
C GLY A 206 -4.14 13.46 6.40
N PHE A 207 -3.70 14.61 6.86
CA PHE A 207 -2.88 14.74 8.07
C PHE A 207 -3.62 14.34 9.35
N THR A 208 -4.94 14.40 9.31
CA THR A 208 -5.83 13.99 10.39
C THR A 208 -6.91 13.04 9.88
N VAL A 209 -7.56 12.33 10.81
CA VAL A 209 -8.74 11.52 10.50
C VAL A 209 -9.82 12.38 9.85
N ASN A 210 -10.10 13.54 10.45
CA ASN A 210 -11.15 14.44 10.00
C ASN A 210 -10.91 14.95 8.57
N GLU A 211 -9.67 15.32 8.22
CA GLU A 211 -9.31 15.74 6.86
C GLU A 211 -9.56 14.64 5.83
N THR A 212 -9.20 13.40 6.18
CA THR A 212 -9.49 12.25 5.30
C THR A 212 -11.00 12.08 5.11
N CYS A 213 -11.80 12.16 6.19
CA CYS A 213 -13.26 12.03 6.10
C CYS A 213 -13.88 13.18 5.28
N TYR A 214 -13.39 14.40 5.45
CA TYR A 214 -13.92 15.58 4.76
C TYR A 214 -13.67 15.58 3.24
N SER A 215 -12.77 14.74 2.74
CA SER A 215 -12.58 14.60 1.29
C SER A 215 -13.86 14.17 0.56
N CYS A 216 -14.73 13.40 1.25
CA CYS A 216 -16.03 12.96 0.75
C CYS A 216 -17.20 13.56 1.54
N HIS A 217 -17.03 13.79 2.85
CA HIS A 217 -18.04 14.33 3.77
C HIS A 217 -17.84 15.82 4.04
N ALA A 218 -17.64 16.59 2.98
CA ALA A 218 -17.33 18.02 3.07
C ALA A 218 -18.41 18.83 3.84
N GLU A 219 -19.68 18.37 3.82
CA GLU A 219 -20.80 18.99 4.53
C GLU A 219 -20.68 18.88 6.06
N LYS A 220 -19.78 18.04 6.58
CA LYS A 220 -19.51 17.91 8.02
C LYS A 220 -18.32 18.75 8.50
N ARG A 221 -17.61 19.40 7.58
CA ARG A 221 -16.36 20.11 7.89
C ARG A 221 -16.57 21.37 8.74
N GLY A 222 -17.67 22.08 8.52
CA GLY A 222 -17.82 23.42 9.11
C GLY A 222 -16.96 24.48 8.38
N PRO A 223 -16.62 25.62 9.03
CA PRO A 223 -16.96 25.93 10.42
C PRO A 223 -18.46 26.12 10.64
N PHE A 224 -18.93 25.71 11.79
CA PHE A 224 -20.31 25.95 12.21
C PHE A 224 -20.37 27.05 13.27
N LEU A 225 -21.46 27.80 13.29
CA LEU A 225 -21.71 28.78 14.36
C LEU A 225 -21.74 28.12 15.73
N TRP A 226 -22.26 26.90 15.78
CA TRP A 226 -22.35 26.06 16.96
C TRP A 226 -21.73 24.72 16.65
N GLU A 227 -20.52 24.52 17.13
CA GLU A 227 -19.77 23.28 16.94
C GLU A 227 -20.02 22.30 18.08
N HIS A 228 -19.81 21.02 17.81
CA HIS A 228 -19.79 19.97 18.80
C HIS A 228 -18.35 19.46 18.92
N GLU A 229 -17.71 19.76 20.02
CA GLU A 229 -16.28 19.56 20.25
C GLU A 229 -15.78 18.16 19.86
N PRO A 230 -16.41 17.03 20.24
CA PRO A 230 -15.96 15.70 19.83
C PRO A 230 -15.95 15.48 18.31
N VAL A 231 -16.76 16.21 17.56
CA VAL A 231 -16.81 16.14 16.09
C VAL A 231 -15.65 16.88 15.47
N THR A 232 -15.33 18.07 16.00
CA THR A 232 -14.18 18.85 15.51
C THR A 232 -12.86 18.18 15.89
N GLU A 233 -12.82 17.43 16.97
CA GLU A 233 -11.66 16.71 17.43
C GLU A 233 -11.37 15.47 16.56
N ASN A 234 -12.31 14.53 16.47
CA ASN A 234 -12.11 13.28 15.74
C ASN A 234 -13.44 12.58 15.41
N CYS A 235 -13.69 12.32 14.13
CA CYS A 235 -14.87 11.56 13.68
C CYS A 235 -14.95 10.18 14.32
N LEU A 236 -13.80 9.56 14.61
CA LEU A 236 -13.73 8.25 15.25
C LEU A 236 -14.07 8.29 16.74
N ASN A 237 -14.39 9.44 17.35
CA ASN A 237 -14.99 9.45 18.66
C ASN A 237 -16.35 8.76 18.69
N CYS A 238 -17.08 8.84 17.57
CA CYS A 238 -18.44 8.28 17.43
C CYS A 238 -18.54 7.17 16.40
N HIS A 239 -17.71 7.18 15.35
CA HIS A 239 -17.80 6.29 14.19
C HIS A 239 -16.71 5.22 14.16
N LEU A 240 -16.98 4.09 13.48
CA LEU A 240 -16.03 3.05 13.09
C LEU A 240 -15.91 3.08 11.56
N ALA A 241 -14.74 3.46 11.05
CA ALA A 241 -14.57 3.73 9.62
C ALA A 241 -14.76 2.50 8.73
N HIS A 242 -14.32 1.33 9.18
CA HIS A 242 -14.36 0.11 8.36
C HIS A 242 -15.72 -0.60 8.42
N GLY A 243 -16.44 -0.50 9.53
CA GLY A 243 -17.75 -1.10 9.64
C GLY A 243 -18.26 -1.23 11.07
N SER A 244 -19.57 -1.29 11.21
CA SER A 244 -20.28 -1.40 12.48
C SER A 244 -21.55 -2.23 12.34
N ASN A 245 -21.97 -2.86 13.42
CA ASN A 245 -23.32 -3.46 13.54
C ASN A 245 -24.39 -2.40 13.84
N ASN A 246 -23.98 -1.16 14.11
CA ASN A 246 -24.89 -0.04 14.36
C ASN A 246 -24.99 0.83 13.10
N MET A 247 -26.18 1.24 12.76
CA MET A 247 -26.42 2.12 11.60
C MET A 247 -25.55 3.38 11.65
N ARG A 248 -25.19 3.91 10.47
CA ARG A 248 -24.34 5.09 10.30
C ARG A 248 -22.94 4.93 10.89
N LEU A 249 -22.43 3.70 10.88
CA LEU A 249 -21.08 3.37 11.38
C LEU A 249 -20.85 3.76 12.86
N LEU A 250 -21.89 3.85 13.69
CA LEU A 250 -21.72 4.23 15.08
C LEU A 250 -21.03 3.14 15.89
N LYS A 251 -20.11 3.52 16.78
CA LYS A 251 -19.46 2.60 17.73
C LYS A 251 -20.47 1.89 18.62
N VAL A 252 -21.43 2.66 19.10
CA VAL A 252 -22.50 2.20 19.97
C VAL A 252 -23.79 2.86 19.50
N ARG A 253 -24.92 2.19 19.62
CA ARG A 253 -26.21 2.77 19.25
C ARG A 253 -26.63 3.91 20.17
N SER A 254 -27.35 4.90 19.64
CA SER A 254 -28.05 5.90 20.44
C SER A 254 -29.17 5.19 21.27
N PRO A 255 -29.41 5.58 22.54
CA PRO A 255 -28.84 6.74 23.24
C PRO A 255 -27.48 6.50 23.91
N TYR A 256 -27.03 5.27 24.04
CA TYR A 256 -25.83 4.90 24.83
C TYR A 256 -24.56 5.63 24.38
N LEU A 257 -24.38 5.87 23.07
CA LEU A 257 -23.25 6.63 22.57
C LEU A 257 -23.22 8.06 23.17
N CYS A 258 -24.37 8.71 23.18
CA CYS A 258 -24.50 10.06 23.71
C CYS A 258 -24.28 10.10 25.24
N GLN A 259 -24.84 9.10 25.94
CA GLN A 259 -24.74 8.94 27.38
C GLN A 259 -23.31 8.67 27.87
N SER A 260 -22.41 8.17 27.02
CA SER A 260 -21.00 7.98 27.40
C SER A 260 -20.31 9.29 27.84
N CYS A 261 -20.79 10.45 27.35
CA CYS A 261 -20.29 11.77 27.72
C CYS A 261 -21.32 12.62 28.45
N HIS A 262 -22.60 12.44 28.19
CA HIS A 262 -23.68 13.28 28.70
C HIS A 262 -24.43 12.71 29.94
N MET A 263 -23.90 11.65 30.58
CA MET A 263 -24.56 11.00 31.71
C MET A 263 -24.70 11.87 32.95
N GLN A 264 -23.69 12.69 33.28
CA GLN A 264 -23.68 13.48 34.53
C GLN A 264 -24.39 14.82 34.47
N LYS A 265 -24.72 15.27 33.25
CA LYS A 265 -25.44 16.52 33.01
C LYS A 265 -26.64 16.23 32.17
N GLY A 266 -27.43 15.22 32.58
CA GLY A 266 -28.62 14.81 31.85
C GLY A 266 -29.38 16.04 31.43
N GLY A 267 -29.26 16.44 30.17
CA GLY A 267 -29.72 17.72 29.65
C GLY A 267 -31.23 17.96 29.73
N HIS A 268 -31.95 17.12 30.46
CA HIS A 268 -33.39 17.19 30.68
C HIS A 268 -33.72 17.42 32.18
N ASP A 269 -32.76 17.92 32.94
CA ASP A 269 -32.70 17.82 34.40
C ASP A 269 -33.53 18.81 35.19
N SER A 270 -34.31 19.64 34.65
CA SER A 270 -35.07 20.52 35.56
C SER A 270 -36.53 20.79 35.21
N ALA A 271 -36.96 20.51 34.02
CA ALA A 271 -38.35 20.74 33.64
C ALA A 271 -39.17 19.43 33.46
N LEU A 272 -38.51 18.27 33.40
CA LEU A 272 -39.09 16.98 33.11
C LEU A 272 -38.71 15.89 34.13
N ASN A 273 -38.13 16.25 35.27
CA ASN A 273 -37.82 15.35 36.39
C ASN A 273 -39.12 14.85 37.06
N LEU A 274 -39.98 14.22 36.29
CA LEU A 274 -40.99 13.37 36.85
C LEU A 274 -40.37 12.00 37.12
N PRO A 275 -40.32 11.55 38.38
CA PRO A 275 -39.82 10.22 38.71
C PRO A 275 -40.58 9.18 37.87
N GLY A 276 -39.84 8.45 37.02
CA GLY A 276 -40.39 7.39 36.19
C GLY A 276 -40.66 7.76 34.74
N ASP A 277 -40.25 8.92 34.23
CA ASP A 277 -40.42 9.26 32.82
C ASP A 277 -39.27 8.68 31.96
N SER A 278 -39.18 7.32 32.01
CA SER A 278 -38.25 6.52 31.14
C SER A 278 -38.51 6.72 29.64
N LYS A 279 -39.51 7.50 29.26
CA LYS A 279 -39.87 7.79 27.87
C LYS A 279 -38.81 8.61 27.13
N PHE A 280 -37.98 9.38 27.84
CA PHE A 280 -36.90 10.17 27.26
C PHE A 280 -35.59 9.42 27.25
N ASP A 281 -35.28 8.65 28.29
CA ASP A 281 -33.99 7.95 28.44
C ASP A 281 -33.83 6.79 27.45
N GLN A 282 -34.91 6.26 26.93
CA GLN A 282 -34.90 5.14 25.96
C GLN A 282 -35.05 5.59 24.51
N LYS A 283 -35.31 6.88 24.24
CA LYS A 283 -35.44 7.38 22.87
C LYS A 283 -34.07 7.80 22.32
N GLY A 284 -33.88 7.63 21.01
CA GLY A 284 -32.69 8.13 20.35
C GLY A 284 -32.58 9.65 20.46
N CYS A 285 -31.50 10.15 21.07
CA CYS A 285 -31.25 11.58 21.28
C CYS A 285 -31.34 12.38 19.98
N VAL A 286 -30.92 11.79 18.88
CA VAL A 286 -30.95 12.38 17.53
C VAL A 286 -32.36 12.64 16.98
N ASN A 287 -33.40 12.09 17.60
CA ASN A 287 -34.79 12.40 17.22
C ASN A 287 -35.18 13.84 17.53
N CYS A 288 -34.50 14.45 18.52
CA CYS A 288 -34.69 15.85 18.89
C CYS A 288 -33.42 16.69 18.65
N HIS A 289 -32.24 16.07 18.77
CA HIS A 289 -30.92 16.69 18.57
C HIS A 289 -30.31 16.23 17.25
N SER A 290 -30.86 16.66 16.12
CA SER A 290 -30.45 16.20 14.78
C SER A 290 -29.11 16.78 14.32
N SER A 291 -28.74 17.95 14.82
CA SER A 291 -27.55 18.71 14.39
C SER A 291 -26.30 18.38 15.20
N VAL A 292 -26.03 17.09 15.44
CA VAL A 292 -24.91 16.62 16.26
C VAL A 292 -23.51 16.95 15.68
N HIS A 293 -23.43 17.20 14.38
CA HIS A 293 -22.17 17.56 13.72
C HIS A 293 -21.89 19.06 13.73
N GLY A 294 -22.83 19.86 14.21
CA GLY A 294 -22.76 21.32 14.22
C GLY A 294 -23.98 21.96 13.57
N SER A 295 -24.21 23.26 13.86
CA SER A 295 -25.34 24.01 13.35
C SER A 295 -25.00 25.45 13.10
N ASN A 296 -25.51 26.02 12.02
CA ASN A 296 -25.48 27.46 11.71
C ASN A 296 -26.80 28.14 12.07
N HIS A 297 -27.72 27.44 12.70
CA HIS A 297 -29.00 28.03 13.09
C HIS A 297 -28.86 28.93 14.32
N PRO A 298 -29.54 30.10 14.36
CA PRO A 298 -29.43 31.04 15.47
C PRO A 298 -29.78 30.45 16.85
N SER A 299 -30.69 29.47 16.91
CA SER A 299 -31.06 28.82 18.19
C SER A 299 -30.12 27.73 18.67
N GLY A 300 -28.99 27.51 17.96
CA GLY A 300 -27.95 26.55 18.33
C GLY A 300 -28.34 25.11 18.11
N ILE A 301 -27.51 24.18 18.63
CA ILE A 301 -27.68 22.73 18.47
C ILE A 301 -28.75 22.13 19.35
N LYS A 302 -29.24 22.85 20.35
CA LYS A 302 -30.12 22.29 21.40
C LYS A 302 -31.59 22.17 21.02
N ARG A 303 -32.06 22.88 19.99
CA ARG A 303 -33.49 23.01 19.65
C ARG A 303 -33.84 22.76 18.20
N HIS A 304 -33.10 21.90 17.53
CA HIS A 304 -33.42 21.54 16.15
C HIS A 304 -34.19 20.22 16.08
N ARG A 305 -35.31 20.27 15.44
CA ARG A 305 -35.99 19.14 14.81
C ARG A 305 -35.67 19.13 13.34
#